data_79e8b82e5324eb93d2c1206c2c8d98cb
#
_entry.id   79e8b82e5324eb93d2c1206c2c8d98cb
#
_cell.length_a   1.000
_cell.length_b   1.000
_cell.length_c   1.000
_cell.angle_alpha   90.00
_cell.angle_beta   90.00
_cell.angle_gamma   90.00
#
_symmetry.space_group_name_H-M   'P 1'
#
loop_
_entity.id
_entity.type
_entity.pdbx_description
1 polymer ?
#
loop_
_entity_poly.entity_id
_entity_poly.type
_entity_poly.pdbx_seq_one_letter_code
_entity_poly.pdbx_strand_id
1 'polypeptide(L)'
;REDGLLEKVVEGWNLVDWPANLRDEYDFSLTLPIGEGCHNVINAFYIGAVRAYETMQKLLDEEFTPKSPALVDAFDRAFYRPETGLYADSETSAHSAVHSNILPLYFGFVARDKRARVADYLVERGICTGVYMAFFQLKALARAGRYDEVYRLLTGGGEHSWKNMLDEGATTLFEAWGKEQKWNTSLCHPWASAPVSVLIEDILGVTPDVARGEIWRSHLPESVGYLRMVVPVAGQRAVFTRENGQTTLILEQKG
;
A
#
# COMPACT_ATOMS: atom_id res chain seq x y z
N ARG A 1 -15.12 -17.93 11.75
CA ARG A 1 -15.41 -17.77 13.19
C ARG A 1 -16.76 -17.07 13.39
N GLU A 2 -17.28 -17.09 14.60
CA GLU A 2 -18.52 -16.39 14.94
C GLU A 2 -18.40 -14.86 14.78
N ASP A 3 -17.21 -14.29 14.99
CA ASP A 3 -16.92 -12.87 14.78
C ASP A 3 -16.67 -12.52 13.30
N GLY A 4 -16.74 -13.49 12.41
CA GLY A 4 -16.60 -13.36 10.97
C GLY A 4 -15.15 -13.36 10.46
N LEU A 5 -14.13 -13.38 11.33
CA LEU A 5 -12.73 -13.48 10.89
C LEU A 5 -12.40 -14.87 10.34
N LEU A 6 -11.47 -14.91 9.39
CA LEU A 6 -10.94 -16.15 8.84
C LEU A 6 -9.90 -16.76 9.78
N GLU A 7 -10.04 -18.06 10.05
CA GLU A 7 -9.05 -18.86 10.75
C GLU A 7 -8.81 -20.18 10.02
N LYS A 8 -7.71 -20.87 10.36
CA LYS A 8 -7.40 -22.22 9.82
C LYS A 8 -7.44 -22.28 8.29
N VAL A 9 -6.95 -21.23 7.62
CA VAL A 9 -6.80 -21.23 6.16
C VAL A 9 -5.67 -22.21 5.82
N VAL A 10 -6.03 -23.47 5.54
CA VAL A 10 -5.11 -24.60 5.40
C VAL A 10 -4.84 -24.99 3.95
N GLU A 11 -5.63 -24.47 3.02
CA GLU A 11 -5.52 -24.75 1.60
C GLU A 11 -4.98 -23.55 0.84
N GLY A 12 -4.10 -23.82 -0.13
CA GLY A 12 -3.54 -22.80 -0.99
C GLY A 12 -2.25 -22.18 -0.48
N TRP A 13 -1.76 -21.24 -1.27
CA TRP A 13 -0.54 -20.50 -0.99
C TRP A 13 -0.86 -19.17 -0.29
N ASN A 14 -0.45 -19.08 0.96
CA ASN A 14 -0.70 -17.89 1.76
C ASN A 14 0.45 -16.89 1.60
N LEU A 15 0.35 -16.03 0.60
CA LEU A 15 1.37 -15.01 0.34
C LEU A 15 1.22 -13.83 1.30
N VAL A 16 2.24 -13.59 2.10
CA VAL A 16 2.40 -12.36 2.88
C VAL A 16 3.26 -11.39 2.09
N ASP A 17 4.47 -11.81 1.70
CA ASP A 17 5.41 -11.05 0.88
C ASP A 17 6.50 -11.96 0.31
N TRP A 18 7.31 -11.44 -0.61
CA TRP A 18 8.34 -12.19 -1.30
C TRP A 18 9.58 -11.33 -1.61
N PRO A 19 10.80 -11.86 -1.47
CA PRO A 19 11.16 -13.16 -0.90
C PRO A 19 11.01 -13.25 0.63
N ALA A 20 11.24 -14.42 1.20
CA ALA A 20 10.95 -14.71 2.61
C ALA A 20 11.70 -13.80 3.61
N ASN A 21 12.92 -13.38 3.29
CA ASN A 21 13.73 -12.46 4.11
C ASN A 21 13.22 -11.02 4.14
N LEU A 22 12.23 -10.69 3.30
CA LEU A 22 11.57 -9.37 3.26
C LEU A 22 10.16 -9.38 3.89
N ARG A 23 9.91 -10.33 4.79
CA ARG A 23 8.64 -10.44 5.52
C ARG A 23 8.67 -9.85 6.92
N ASP A 24 9.74 -9.15 7.28
CA ASP A 24 9.89 -8.51 8.60
C ASP A 24 9.56 -9.49 9.74
N GLU A 25 10.12 -10.70 9.64
CA GLU A 25 9.90 -11.78 10.61
C GLU A 25 8.41 -12.11 10.89
N TYR A 26 7.51 -11.79 9.95
CA TYR A 26 6.09 -12.10 10.10
C TYR A 26 5.92 -13.56 10.52
N ASP A 27 5.21 -13.77 11.62
CA ASP A 27 5.07 -15.05 12.33
C ASP A 27 4.18 -16.03 11.54
N PHE A 28 4.68 -16.47 10.36
CA PHE A 28 3.89 -17.26 9.45
C PHE A 28 4.70 -17.83 8.28
N SER A 29 4.48 -19.08 7.93
CA SER A 29 5.14 -19.74 6.81
C SER A 29 4.29 -19.73 5.53
N LEU A 30 4.92 -19.46 4.38
CA LEU A 30 4.26 -19.56 3.06
C LEU A 30 3.81 -20.98 2.70
N THR A 31 4.50 -21.99 3.23
CA THR A 31 4.35 -23.39 2.80
C THR A 31 3.64 -24.27 3.82
N LEU A 32 3.50 -23.81 5.04
CA LEU A 32 2.79 -24.53 6.09
C LEU A 32 1.40 -23.92 6.29
N PRO A 33 0.41 -24.75 6.66
CA PRO A 33 -0.88 -24.24 7.09
C PRO A 33 -0.69 -23.15 8.15
N ILE A 34 -1.50 -22.12 8.09
CA ILE A 34 -1.59 -21.15 9.16
C ILE A 34 -1.92 -21.89 10.43
N GLY A 35 -1.15 -21.64 11.48
CA GLY A 35 -1.37 -22.24 12.79
C GLY A 35 -2.77 -21.94 13.37
N GLU A 36 -2.97 -22.24 14.61
CA GLU A 36 -4.23 -21.96 15.29
C GLU A 36 -4.51 -20.45 15.35
N GLY A 37 -5.79 -20.10 15.25
CA GLY A 37 -6.27 -18.74 15.35
C GLY A 37 -6.26 -17.94 14.03
N CYS A 38 -6.39 -16.64 14.17
CA CYS A 38 -6.47 -15.70 13.05
C CYS A 38 -5.13 -15.06 12.78
N HIS A 39 -4.85 -14.78 11.50
CA HIS A 39 -3.70 -14.03 11.04
C HIS A 39 -4.10 -12.68 10.45
N ASN A 40 -3.32 -11.65 10.77
CA ASN A 40 -3.60 -10.26 10.42
C ASN A 40 -3.68 -10.05 8.91
N VAL A 41 -2.62 -10.35 8.17
CA VAL A 41 -2.50 -10.04 6.73
C VAL A 41 -3.65 -10.65 5.93
N ILE A 42 -3.99 -11.92 6.18
CA ILE A 42 -5.09 -12.60 5.49
C ILE A 42 -6.43 -11.94 5.79
N ASN A 43 -6.68 -11.63 7.06
CA ASN A 43 -7.91 -10.97 7.45
C ASN A 43 -7.99 -9.53 6.94
N ALA A 44 -6.86 -8.81 6.85
CA ALA A 44 -6.83 -7.48 6.25
C ALA A 44 -7.21 -7.51 4.76
N PHE A 45 -6.67 -8.45 3.98
CA PHE A 45 -7.07 -8.62 2.58
C PHE A 45 -8.51 -9.08 2.44
N TYR A 46 -8.97 -10.01 3.28
CA TYR A 46 -10.36 -10.45 3.28
C TYR A 46 -11.33 -9.29 3.51
N ILE A 47 -11.10 -8.47 4.54
CA ILE A 47 -11.94 -7.31 4.84
C ILE A 47 -11.84 -6.27 3.71
N GLY A 48 -10.65 -6.09 3.13
CA GLY A 48 -10.46 -5.24 1.95
C GLY A 48 -11.30 -5.70 0.77
N ALA A 49 -11.36 -7.01 0.50
CA ALA A 49 -12.20 -7.59 -0.55
C ALA A 49 -13.69 -7.42 -0.25
N VAL A 50 -14.13 -7.62 1.00
CA VAL A 50 -15.52 -7.37 1.40
C VAL A 50 -15.91 -5.91 1.16
N ARG A 51 -15.06 -4.94 1.54
CA ARG A 51 -15.31 -3.52 1.27
C ARG A 51 -15.38 -3.17 -0.21
N ALA A 52 -14.52 -3.78 -1.03
CA ALA A 52 -14.56 -3.61 -2.48
C ALA A 52 -15.88 -4.15 -3.05
N TYR A 53 -16.32 -5.31 -2.60
CA TYR A 53 -17.61 -5.89 -2.98
C TYR A 53 -18.80 -5.01 -2.56
N GLU A 54 -18.82 -4.52 -1.33
CA GLU A 54 -19.83 -3.58 -0.84
C GLU A 54 -19.85 -2.26 -1.66
N THR A 55 -18.69 -1.81 -2.12
CA THR A 55 -18.59 -0.64 -3.00
C THR A 55 -19.21 -0.93 -4.37
N MET A 56 -18.97 -2.12 -4.93
CA MET A 56 -19.61 -2.53 -6.20
C MET A 56 -21.12 -2.62 -6.07
N GLN A 57 -21.63 -3.20 -4.97
CA GLN A 57 -23.08 -3.26 -4.71
C GLN A 57 -23.70 -1.85 -4.67
N LYS A 58 -23.05 -0.89 -3.99
CA LYS A 58 -23.49 0.52 -3.99
C LYS A 58 -23.52 1.14 -5.39
N LEU A 59 -22.51 0.87 -6.21
CA LEU A 59 -22.43 1.38 -7.58
C LEU A 59 -23.50 0.78 -8.51
N LEU A 60 -24.02 -0.40 -8.17
CA LEU A 60 -25.09 -1.08 -8.89
C LEU A 60 -26.48 -0.80 -8.30
N ASP A 61 -26.57 0.09 -7.32
CA ASP A 61 -27.81 0.40 -6.59
C ASP A 61 -28.48 -0.86 -5.98
N GLU A 62 -27.68 -1.85 -5.57
CA GLU A 62 -28.18 -3.06 -4.92
C GLU A 62 -28.43 -2.83 -3.42
N GLU A 63 -29.53 -3.37 -2.90
CA GLU A 63 -29.79 -3.40 -1.46
C GLU A 63 -28.92 -4.47 -0.79
N PHE A 64 -28.16 -4.08 0.23
CA PHE A 64 -27.36 -5.00 1.02
C PHE A 64 -27.13 -4.49 2.45
N THR A 65 -26.78 -5.42 3.35
CA THR A 65 -26.34 -5.09 4.70
C THR A 65 -24.81 -5.15 4.77
N PRO A 66 -24.12 -4.01 5.05
CA PRO A 66 -22.67 -3.99 5.16
C PRO A 66 -22.16 -4.92 6.27
N LYS A 67 -21.21 -5.78 5.96
CA LYS A 67 -20.52 -6.67 6.90
C LYS A 67 -19.19 -6.09 7.38
N SER A 68 -18.55 -5.24 6.57
CA SER A 68 -17.22 -4.73 6.85
C SER A 68 -17.07 -3.96 8.17
N PRO A 69 -18.07 -3.20 8.69
CA PRO A 69 -17.91 -2.54 9.99
C PRO A 69 -17.67 -3.54 11.14
N ALA A 70 -18.50 -4.59 11.23
CA ALA A 70 -18.35 -5.60 12.26
C ALA A 70 -17.03 -6.39 12.15
N LEU A 71 -16.60 -6.66 10.91
CA LEU A 71 -15.30 -7.30 10.64
C LEU A 71 -14.12 -6.42 11.06
N VAL A 72 -14.19 -5.10 10.82
CA VAL A 72 -13.15 -4.15 11.27
C VAL A 72 -13.08 -4.10 12.79
N ASP A 73 -14.21 -4.09 13.49
CA ASP A 73 -14.24 -4.14 14.95
C ASP A 73 -13.66 -5.45 15.48
N ALA A 74 -13.95 -6.58 14.84
CA ALA A 74 -13.37 -7.87 15.19
C ALA A 74 -11.86 -7.90 14.94
N PHE A 75 -11.41 -7.32 13.82
CA PHE A 75 -9.99 -7.19 13.47
C PHE A 75 -9.23 -6.34 14.50
N ASP A 76 -9.80 -5.21 14.91
CA ASP A 76 -9.18 -4.32 15.90
C ASP A 76 -9.05 -5.04 17.26
N ARG A 77 -10.08 -5.77 17.69
CA ARG A 77 -10.02 -6.57 18.94
C ARG A 77 -8.99 -7.70 18.89
N ALA A 78 -8.86 -8.36 17.75
CA ALA A 78 -7.95 -9.51 17.60
C ALA A 78 -6.48 -9.09 17.55
N PHE A 79 -6.17 -8.01 16.83
CA PHE A 79 -4.79 -7.71 16.44
C PHE A 79 -4.21 -6.43 17.05
N TYR A 80 -5.02 -5.45 17.46
CA TYR A 80 -4.48 -4.22 18.03
C TYR A 80 -3.93 -4.44 19.44
N ARG A 81 -2.73 -3.91 19.68
CA ARG A 81 -2.04 -3.95 20.97
C ARG A 81 -1.93 -2.53 21.54
N PRO A 82 -2.76 -2.17 22.52
CA PRO A 82 -2.76 -0.81 23.09
C PRO A 82 -1.41 -0.40 23.69
N GLU A 83 -0.66 -1.34 24.23
CA GLU A 83 0.66 -1.13 24.86
C GLU A 83 1.74 -0.66 23.88
N THR A 84 1.64 -1.04 22.62
CA THR A 84 2.58 -0.61 21.55
C THR A 84 1.96 0.41 20.61
N GLY A 85 0.65 0.45 20.53
CA GLY A 85 -0.12 1.21 19.55
C GLY A 85 -0.06 0.63 18.14
N LEU A 86 0.27 -0.67 18.01
CA LEU A 86 0.46 -1.37 16.73
C LEU A 86 -0.44 -2.61 16.61
N TYR A 87 -0.53 -3.15 15.41
CA TYR A 87 -1.23 -4.39 15.12
C TYR A 87 -0.26 -5.56 15.08
N ALA A 88 -0.54 -6.61 15.83
CA ALA A 88 0.24 -7.84 15.88
C ALA A 88 -0.04 -8.75 14.67
N ASP A 89 0.86 -9.69 14.38
CA ASP A 89 0.80 -10.59 13.23
C ASP A 89 -0.32 -11.63 13.34
N SER A 90 -0.62 -12.06 14.56
CA SER A 90 -1.73 -12.96 14.87
C SER A 90 -2.32 -12.64 16.25
N GLU A 91 -3.40 -13.31 16.62
CA GLU A 91 -4.02 -13.15 17.95
C GLU A 91 -3.08 -13.48 19.10
N THR A 92 -2.17 -14.44 18.89
CA THR A 92 -1.24 -14.95 19.90
C THR A 92 0.18 -14.41 19.76
N SER A 93 0.47 -13.67 18.67
CA SER A 93 1.79 -13.11 18.42
C SER A 93 2.05 -11.89 19.29
N ALA A 94 3.28 -11.80 19.81
CA ALA A 94 3.83 -10.58 20.40
C ALA A 94 4.54 -9.69 19.35
N HIS A 95 4.75 -10.22 18.14
CA HIS A 95 5.42 -9.51 17.05
C HIS A 95 4.42 -8.67 16.24
N SER A 96 4.88 -7.53 15.73
CA SER A 96 4.12 -6.58 14.92
C SER A 96 4.92 -6.23 13.68
N ALA A 97 4.88 -7.09 12.67
CA ALA A 97 5.53 -6.84 11.40
C ALA A 97 5.00 -5.56 10.73
N VAL A 98 5.79 -4.96 9.87
CA VAL A 98 5.34 -3.82 9.06
C VAL A 98 4.09 -4.17 8.23
N HIS A 99 4.01 -5.40 7.72
CA HIS A 99 2.87 -5.93 6.95
C HIS A 99 1.56 -5.84 7.72
N SER A 100 1.60 -6.20 9.02
CA SER A 100 0.45 -6.15 9.93
C SER A 100 -0.02 -4.73 10.23
N ASN A 101 0.76 -3.73 9.90
CA ASN A 101 0.48 -2.31 10.11
C ASN A 101 0.24 -1.56 8.79
N ILE A 102 0.87 -1.97 7.69
CA ILE A 102 0.64 -1.44 6.34
C ILE A 102 -0.82 -1.67 5.91
N LEU A 103 -1.28 -2.91 5.97
CA LEU A 103 -2.56 -3.27 5.37
C LEU A 103 -3.78 -2.66 6.08
N PRO A 104 -3.90 -2.69 7.42
CA PRO A 104 -5.00 -2.00 8.07
C PRO A 104 -4.99 -0.49 7.83
N LEU A 105 -3.81 0.15 7.74
CA LEU A 105 -3.71 1.57 7.39
C LEU A 105 -4.11 1.80 5.92
N TYR A 106 -3.64 0.96 5.00
CA TYR A 106 -4.00 1.01 3.58
C TYR A 106 -5.50 0.82 3.34
N PHE A 107 -6.13 -0.16 3.97
CA PHE A 107 -7.56 -0.41 3.82
C PHE A 107 -8.43 0.53 4.67
N GLY A 108 -7.84 1.40 5.50
CA GLY A 108 -8.56 2.38 6.30
C GLY A 108 -9.28 1.79 7.51
N PHE A 109 -8.74 0.71 8.09
CA PHE A 109 -9.27 0.09 9.30
C PHE A 109 -8.80 0.80 10.57
N VAL A 110 -7.65 1.46 10.51
CA VAL A 110 -7.04 2.12 11.65
C VAL A 110 -7.88 3.32 12.08
N ALA A 111 -8.35 3.34 13.31
CA ALA A 111 -9.09 4.45 13.88
C ALA A 111 -8.26 5.74 13.85
N ARG A 112 -8.94 6.89 13.76
CA ARG A 112 -8.28 8.19 13.51
C ARG A 112 -7.21 8.54 14.52
N ASP A 113 -7.46 8.26 15.79
CA ASP A 113 -6.56 8.52 16.92
C ASP A 113 -5.31 7.61 16.92
N LYS A 114 -5.39 6.44 16.27
CA LYS A 114 -4.30 5.46 16.18
C LYS A 114 -3.40 5.67 14.95
N ARG A 115 -3.90 6.37 13.91
CA ARG A 115 -3.23 6.47 12.59
C ARG A 115 -1.83 7.05 12.65
N ALA A 116 -1.63 8.09 13.48
CA ALA A 116 -0.34 8.74 13.59
C ALA A 116 0.74 7.76 14.07
N ARG A 117 0.46 7.00 15.16
CA ARG A 117 1.41 6.02 15.70
C ARG A 117 1.77 4.92 14.70
N VAL A 118 0.76 4.37 14.01
CA VAL A 118 0.98 3.33 12.99
C VAL A 118 1.81 3.90 11.82
N ALA A 119 1.49 5.11 11.34
CA ALA A 119 2.24 5.74 10.26
C ALA A 119 3.69 6.06 10.68
N ASP A 120 3.91 6.55 11.89
CA ASP A 120 5.25 6.86 12.41
C ASP A 120 6.10 5.58 12.49
N TYR A 121 5.53 4.46 12.92
CA TYR A 121 6.19 3.17 12.90
C TYR A 121 6.65 2.77 11.48
N LEU A 122 5.79 2.94 10.48
CA LEU A 122 6.15 2.63 9.08
C LEU A 122 7.23 3.57 8.54
N VAL A 123 7.25 4.83 8.96
CA VAL A 123 8.31 5.79 8.62
C VAL A 123 9.65 5.38 9.26
N GLU A 124 9.64 5.03 10.55
CA GLU A 124 10.82 4.58 11.29
C GLU A 124 11.46 3.33 10.66
N ARG A 125 10.62 2.41 10.17
CA ARG A 125 11.08 1.16 9.56
C ARG A 125 11.61 1.34 8.13
N GLY A 126 11.19 2.36 7.41
CA GLY A 126 11.52 2.53 6.01
C GLY A 126 10.97 1.37 5.15
N ILE A 127 11.56 1.12 3.97
CA ILE A 127 11.22 -0.04 3.14
C ILE A 127 12.00 -1.26 3.61
N CYS A 128 11.34 -2.15 4.34
CA CYS A 128 11.85 -3.46 4.73
C CYS A 128 10.97 -4.61 4.22
N THR A 129 10.16 -4.31 3.21
CA THR A 129 9.24 -5.22 2.52
C THR A 129 9.75 -5.56 1.13
N GLY A 130 9.17 -6.58 0.51
CA GLY A 130 9.34 -6.85 -0.92
C GLY A 130 8.73 -5.75 -1.78
N VAL A 131 9.09 -5.73 -3.06
CA VAL A 131 8.59 -4.75 -4.04
C VAL A 131 7.06 -4.79 -4.17
N TYR A 132 6.46 -5.96 -3.97
CA TYR A 132 5.01 -6.15 -3.98
C TYR A 132 4.33 -5.38 -2.84
N MET A 133 4.79 -5.55 -1.61
CA MET A 133 4.19 -4.91 -0.44
C MET A 133 4.53 -3.41 -0.35
N ALA A 134 5.62 -2.97 -0.97
CA ALA A 134 5.99 -1.56 -1.04
C ALA A 134 4.89 -0.68 -1.67
N PHE A 135 4.11 -1.21 -2.63
CA PHE A 135 2.93 -0.49 -3.15
C PHE A 135 1.95 -0.14 -2.03
N PHE A 136 1.59 -1.13 -1.22
CA PHE A 136 0.64 -0.94 -0.11
C PHE A 136 1.21 0.00 0.95
N GLN A 137 2.52 -0.09 1.23
CA GLN A 137 3.20 0.78 2.21
C GLN A 137 3.16 2.25 1.77
N LEU A 138 3.53 2.54 0.52
CA LEU A 138 3.51 3.90 -0.02
C LEU A 138 2.09 4.49 -0.01
N LYS A 139 1.10 3.71 -0.45
CA LYS A 139 -0.30 4.11 -0.43
C LYS A 139 -0.83 4.32 1.00
N ALA A 140 -0.43 3.48 1.96
CA ALA A 140 -0.79 3.63 3.36
C ALA A 140 -0.22 4.92 3.96
N LEU A 141 1.05 5.22 3.69
CA LEU A 141 1.70 6.47 4.12
C LEU A 141 1.05 7.70 3.46
N ALA A 142 0.72 7.65 2.18
CA ALA A 142 0.01 8.72 1.49
C ALA A 142 -1.37 8.99 2.14
N ARG A 143 -2.15 7.95 2.43
CA ARG A 143 -3.43 8.05 3.14
C ARG A 143 -3.30 8.61 4.55
N ALA A 144 -2.15 8.42 5.19
CA ALA A 144 -1.83 9.02 6.48
C ALA A 144 -1.28 10.46 6.37
N GLY A 145 -1.17 11.01 5.15
CA GLY A 145 -0.67 12.36 4.89
C GLY A 145 0.85 12.49 4.99
N ARG A 146 1.60 11.38 4.92
CA ARG A 146 3.07 11.35 4.98
C ARG A 146 3.69 11.48 3.58
N TYR A 147 3.27 12.46 2.80
CA TYR A 147 3.65 12.60 1.38
C TYR A 147 5.14 12.85 1.15
N ASP A 148 5.79 13.63 2.02
CA ASP A 148 7.23 13.87 1.93
C ASP A 148 8.01 12.56 2.10
N GLU A 149 7.55 11.69 3.01
CA GLU A 149 8.14 10.37 3.22
C GLU A 149 7.89 9.46 2.03
N VAL A 150 6.69 9.45 1.47
CA VAL A 150 6.38 8.72 0.23
C VAL A 150 7.33 9.13 -0.88
N TYR A 151 7.51 10.43 -1.10
CA TYR A 151 8.43 10.94 -2.13
C TYR A 151 9.89 10.54 -1.84
N ARG A 152 10.33 10.64 -0.59
CA ARG A 152 11.66 10.22 -0.15
C ARG A 152 11.92 8.74 -0.42
N LEU A 153 10.95 7.88 -0.11
CA LEU A 153 11.05 6.43 -0.37
C LEU A 153 11.06 6.10 -1.86
N LEU A 154 10.27 6.81 -2.68
CA LEU A 154 10.24 6.62 -4.13
C LEU A 154 11.55 7.00 -4.82
N THR A 155 12.22 8.06 -4.36
CA THR A 155 13.39 8.65 -5.02
C THR A 155 14.71 8.36 -4.30
N GLY A 156 14.64 7.81 -3.10
CA GLY A 156 15.79 7.48 -2.26
C GLY A 156 16.61 6.34 -2.81
N GLY A 157 17.81 6.19 -2.24
CA GLY A 157 18.74 5.09 -2.50
C GLY A 157 18.75 4.06 -1.37
N GLY A 158 19.63 3.08 -1.52
CA GLY A 158 19.82 1.96 -0.60
C GLY A 158 19.41 0.64 -1.23
N GLU A 159 19.68 -0.45 -0.55
CA GLU A 159 19.46 -1.81 -1.06
C GLU A 159 17.99 -2.07 -1.45
N HIS A 160 17.04 -1.57 -0.64
CA HIS A 160 15.59 -1.72 -0.90
C HIS A 160 15.04 -0.46 -1.55
N SER A 161 15.42 -0.20 -2.80
CA SER A 161 14.97 0.97 -3.56
C SER A 161 14.87 0.71 -5.06
N TRP A 162 14.03 1.46 -5.74
CA TRP A 162 14.00 1.46 -7.21
C TRP A 162 15.31 2.00 -7.81
N LYS A 163 16.00 2.88 -7.08
CA LYS A 163 17.31 3.36 -7.49
C LYS A 163 18.33 2.23 -7.56
N ASN A 164 18.29 1.26 -6.62
CA ASN A 164 19.18 0.09 -6.67
C ASN A 164 18.99 -0.71 -7.97
N MET A 165 17.74 -0.90 -8.41
CA MET A 165 17.48 -1.55 -9.69
C MET A 165 18.14 -0.79 -10.85
N LEU A 166 18.07 0.55 -10.86
CA LEU A 166 18.71 1.37 -11.88
C LEU A 166 20.24 1.28 -11.81
N ASP A 167 20.82 1.32 -10.61
CA ASP A 167 22.27 1.20 -10.38
C ASP A 167 22.79 -0.17 -10.85
N GLU A 168 21.98 -1.21 -10.77
CA GLU A 168 22.26 -2.54 -11.32
C GLU A 168 21.98 -2.66 -12.84
N GLY A 169 21.62 -1.57 -13.51
CA GLY A 169 21.41 -1.52 -14.96
C GLY A 169 20.03 -2.01 -15.41
N ALA A 170 18.99 -1.84 -14.59
CA ALA A 170 17.64 -2.19 -14.96
C ALA A 170 17.14 -1.41 -16.19
N THR A 171 16.61 -2.11 -17.16
CA THR A 171 15.85 -1.55 -18.29
C THR A 171 14.34 -1.74 -18.12
N THR A 172 13.95 -2.52 -17.13
CA THR A 172 12.59 -2.76 -16.69
C THR A 172 12.61 -3.09 -15.19
N LEU A 173 11.45 -3.29 -14.58
CA LEU A 173 11.32 -3.53 -13.16
C LEU A 173 11.67 -4.98 -12.79
N PHE A 174 12.37 -5.15 -11.69
CA PHE A 174 12.74 -6.47 -11.17
C PHE A 174 11.65 -7.03 -10.24
N GLU A 175 11.69 -8.34 -10.05
CA GLU A 175 10.82 -9.05 -9.12
C GLU A 175 11.17 -8.82 -7.64
N ALA A 176 12.43 -8.43 -7.36
CA ALA A 176 12.97 -8.11 -6.05
C ALA A 176 13.81 -6.83 -6.15
N TRP A 177 14.32 -6.31 -5.03
CA TRP A 177 15.07 -5.06 -4.99
C TRP A 177 16.42 -5.07 -5.72
N GLY A 178 16.98 -6.25 -6.00
CA GLY A 178 18.24 -6.44 -6.72
C GLY A 178 18.28 -7.81 -7.38
N LYS A 179 19.23 -7.99 -8.31
CA LYS A 179 19.39 -9.21 -9.11
C LYS A 179 19.66 -10.44 -8.25
N GLU A 180 20.45 -10.26 -7.19
CA GLU A 180 20.98 -11.33 -6.34
C GLU A 180 20.10 -11.60 -5.09
N GLN A 181 18.98 -10.90 -4.94
CA GLN A 181 18.13 -11.07 -3.75
C GLN A 181 17.39 -12.40 -3.69
N LYS A 182 17.29 -13.09 -4.81
CA LYS A 182 16.92 -14.50 -4.88
C LYS A 182 17.56 -15.16 -6.09
N TRP A 183 17.75 -16.47 -6.01
CA TRP A 183 18.48 -17.27 -6.99
C TRP A 183 17.92 -17.21 -8.43
N ASN A 184 16.65 -16.89 -8.60
CA ASN A 184 15.93 -16.84 -9.89
C ASN A 184 15.15 -15.55 -10.06
N THR A 185 15.68 -14.41 -9.64
CA THR A 185 15.01 -13.10 -9.76
C THR A 185 14.65 -12.82 -11.21
N SER A 186 13.36 -12.60 -11.49
CA SER A 186 12.93 -12.10 -12.79
C SER A 186 13.33 -10.63 -12.92
N LEU A 187 13.97 -10.29 -14.04
CA LEU A 187 14.39 -8.92 -14.34
C LEU A 187 13.34 -8.15 -15.17
N CYS A 188 12.15 -8.74 -15.35
CA CYS A 188 10.99 -8.10 -16.00
C CYS A 188 9.72 -8.52 -15.26
N HIS A 189 9.36 -7.78 -14.19
CA HIS A 189 8.25 -8.14 -13.32
C HIS A 189 7.44 -6.91 -12.92
N PRO A 190 6.21 -6.74 -13.44
CA PRO A 190 5.45 -5.50 -13.29
C PRO A 190 4.96 -5.19 -11.87
N TRP A 191 4.98 -6.13 -10.93
CA TRP A 191 4.52 -5.86 -9.57
C TRP A 191 5.37 -4.82 -8.80
N ALA A 192 6.55 -4.47 -9.32
CA ALA A 192 7.38 -3.38 -8.80
C ALA A 192 7.00 -2.00 -9.34
N SER A 193 5.90 -1.86 -10.11
CA SER A 193 5.51 -0.61 -10.77
C SER A 193 4.80 0.41 -9.87
N ALA A 194 4.82 0.23 -8.55
CA ALA A 194 4.28 1.17 -7.58
C ALA A 194 4.61 2.66 -7.86
N PRO A 195 5.85 3.05 -8.25
CA PRO A 195 6.20 4.44 -8.47
C PRO A 195 5.30 5.15 -9.48
N VAL A 196 4.82 4.46 -10.49
CA VAL A 196 3.99 5.08 -11.55
C VAL A 196 2.66 5.56 -10.97
N SER A 197 1.90 4.68 -10.31
CA SER A 197 0.60 5.03 -9.77
C SER A 197 0.72 5.96 -8.56
N VAL A 198 1.66 5.70 -7.66
CA VAL A 198 1.86 6.51 -6.44
C VAL A 198 2.30 7.93 -6.79
N LEU A 199 3.21 8.10 -7.75
CA LEU A 199 3.61 9.44 -8.19
C LEU A 199 2.41 10.20 -8.78
N ILE A 200 1.67 9.58 -9.70
CA ILE A 200 0.56 10.23 -10.39
C ILE A 200 -0.59 10.54 -9.43
N GLU A 201 -1.05 9.53 -8.70
CA GLU A 201 -2.28 9.64 -7.90
C GLU A 201 -2.05 10.34 -6.56
N ASP A 202 -0.98 9.98 -5.84
CA ASP A 202 -0.79 10.43 -4.45
C ASP A 202 0.11 11.68 -4.37
N ILE A 203 1.14 11.78 -5.19
CA ILE A 203 2.07 12.93 -5.14
C ILE A 203 1.60 14.07 -6.04
N LEU A 204 1.25 13.77 -7.29
CA LEU A 204 0.74 14.82 -8.21
C LEU A 204 -0.75 15.08 -8.04
N GLY A 205 -1.49 14.19 -7.39
CA GLY A 205 -2.93 14.31 -7.15
C GLY A 205 -3.78 14.15 -8.40
N VAL A 206 -3.27 13.52 -9.46
CA VAL A 206 -4.00 13.33 -10.72
C VAL A 206 -4.80 12.04 -10.64
N THR A 207 -6.08 12.16 -10.32
CA THR A 207 -7.02 11.04 -10.15
C THR A 207 -8.20 11.17 -11.11
N PRO A 208 -8.96 10.07 -11.34
CA PRO A 208 -10.21 10.14 -12.07
C PRO A 208 -11.23 11.11 -11.45
N ASP A 209 -11.24 11.27 -10.15
CA ASP A 209 -12.18 12.13 -9.43
C ASP A 209 -11.88 13.62 -9.69
N VAL A 210 -10.60 13.98 -9.74
CA VAL A 210 -10.18 15.33 -10.16
C VAL A 210 -10.63 15.62 -11.60
N ALA A 211 -10.53 14.63 -12.50
CA ALA A 211 -11.03 14.77 -13.87
C ALA A 211 -12.57 14.90 -13.95
N ARG A 212 -13.30 14.53 -12.89
CA ARG A 212 -14.75 14.71 -12.74
C ARG A 212 -15.14 15.98 -11.99
N GLY A 213 -14.15 16.82 -11.63
CA GLY A 213 -14.40 18.13 -11.01
C GLY A 213 -14.14 18.20 -9.51
N GLU A 214 -13.54 17.18 -8.90
CA GLU A 214 -13.09 17.30 -7.52
C GLU A 214 -11.89 18.26 -7.38
N ILE A 215 -11.70 18.77 -6.17
CA ILE A 215 -10.63 19.71 -5.86
C ILE A 215 -9.28 19.01 -6.00
N TRP A 216 -8.47 19.51 -6.92
CA TRP A 216 -7.11 19.04 -7.10
C TRP A 216 -6.15 19.59 -6.04
N ARG A 217 -5.25 18.72 -5.55
CA ARG A 217 -4.13 19.08 -4.70
C ARG A 217 -2.90 18.28 -5.08
N SER A 218 -1.76 18.96 -5.23
CA SER A 218 -0.46 18.32 -5.38
C SER A 218 0.28 18.28 -4.04
N HIS A 219 0.98 17.19 -3.80
CA HIS A 219 1.86 16.96 -2.66
C HIS A 219 3.33 16.86 -3.10
N LEU A 220 3.65 17.37 -4.31
CA LEU A 220 5.01 17.38 -4.82
C LEU A 220 5.89 18.30 -3.96
N PRO A 221 7.03 17.80 -3.41
CA PRO A 221 7.91 18.61 -2.56
C PRO A 221 8.40 19.88 -3.25
N GLU A 222 8.61 20.93 -2.49
CA GLU A 222 9.10 22.23 -3.00
C GLU A 222 10.50 22.13 -3.61
N SER A 223 11.31 21.15 -3.18
CA SER A 223 12.64 20.88 -3.73
C SER A 223 12.63 20.48 -5.20
N VAL A 224 11.49 20.06 -5.75
CA VAL A 224 11.36 19.76 -7.18
C VAL A 224 11.12 21.05 -7.94
N GLY A 225 12.18 21.60 -8.55
CA GLY A 225 12.13 22.88 -9.26
C GLY A 225 11.34 22.82 -10.56
N TYR A 226 11.42 21.71 -11.29
CA TYR A 226 10.70 21.50 -12.54
C TYR A 226 10.20 20.07 -12.69
N LEU A 227 8.94 19.94 -13.09
CA LEU A 227 8.34 18.69 -13.54
C LEU A 227 7.24 18.98 -14.55
N ARG A 228 7.26 18.27 -15.67
CA ARG A 228 6.12 18.23 -16.60
C ARG A 228 5.73 16.79 -16.86
N MET A 229 4.45 16.48 -16.64
CA MET A 229 3.90 15.14 -16.88
C MET A 229 2.58 15.25 -17.63
N VAL A 230 2.36 14.33 -18.57
CA VAL A 230 1.10 14.21 -19.30
C VAL A 230 0.59 12.80 -19.11
N VAL A 231 -0.60 12.66 -18.54
CA VAL A 231 -1.22 11.36 -18.31
C VAL A 231 -2.65 11.31 -18.82
N PRO A 232 -3.11 10.17 -19.36
CA PRO A 232 -4.51 9.98 -19.66
C PRO A 232 -5.28 9.75 -18.36
N VAL A 233 -6.41 10.43 -18.16
CA VAL A 233 -7.27 10.25 -17.01
C VAL A 233 -8.73 10.45 -17.40
N ALA A 234 -9.60 9.47 -17.11
CA ALA A 234 -11.06 9.52 -17.36
C ALA A 234 -11.44 10.08 -18.76
N GLY A 235 -10.74 9.64 -19.81
CA GLY A 235 -11.02 10.07 -21.20
C GLY A 235 -10.42 11.41 -21.59
N GLN A 236 -9.74 12.11 -20.69
CA GLN A 236 -9.05 13.37 -20.90
C GLN A 236 -7.53 13.19 -20.89
N ARG A 237 -6.79 14.28 -21.16
CA ARG A 237 -5.35 14.39 -20.91
C ARG A 237 -5.13 15.35 -19.74
N ALA A 238 -4.53 14.89 -18.66
CA ALA A 238 -4.07 15.76 -17.58
C ALA A 238 -2.63 16.20 -17.85
N VAL A 239 -2.41 17.49 -17.99
CA VAL A 239 -1.09 18.12 -18.13
C VAL A 239 -0.72 18.75 -16.80
N PHE A 240 0.14 18.08 -16.07
CA PHE A 240 0.73 18.60 -14.84
C PHE A 240 2.02 19.36 -15.17
N THR A 241 2.19 20.55 -14.59
CA THR A 241 3.44 21.31 -14.72
C THR A 241 3.79 21.94 -13.37
N ARG A 242 5.06 21.80 -12.97
CA ARG A 242 5.69 22.59 -11.93
C ARG A 242 6.88 23.33 -12.52
N GLU A 243 6.87 24.64 -12.41
CA GLU A 243 7.92 25.53 -12.91
C GLU A 243 7.92 26.82 -12.11
N ASN A 244 9.11 27.34 -11.76
CA ASN A 244 9.28 28.60 -11.01
C ASN A 244 8.45 28.66 -9.71
N GLY A 245 8.35 27.53 -8.99
CA GLY A 245 7.58 27.40 -7.74
C GLY A 245 6.06 27.33 -7.92
N GLN A 246 5.55 27.46 -9.16
CA GLN A 246 4.13 27.33 -9.46
C GLN A 246 3.81 25.90 -9.93
N THR A 247 2.68 25.40 -9.45
CA THR A 247 2.17 24.08 -9.85
C THR A 247 0.80 24.24 -10.47
N THR A 248 0.61 23.69 -11.67
CA THR A 248 -0.64 23.75 -12.42
C THR A 248 -1.07 22.38 -12.91
N LEU A 249 -2.39 22.18 -13.02
CA LEU A 249 -3.00 21.04 -13.69
C LEU A 249 -4.01 21.52 -14.71
N ILE A 250 -3.85 21.11 -15.95
CA ILE A 250 -4.78 21.41 -17.06
C ILE A 250 -5.39 20.09 -17.53
N LEU A 251 -6.71 20.03 -17.61
CA LEU A 251 -7.43 18.92 -18.17
C LEU A 251 -7.85 19.27 -19.61
N GLU A 252 -7.29 18.56 -20.58
CA GLU A 252 -7.56 18.75 -22.00
C GLU A 252 -8.49 17.64 -22.49
N GLN A 253 -9.55 18.01 -23.19
CA GLN A 253 -10.39 17.04 -23.88
C GLN A 253 -9.56 16.33 -24.97
N LYS A 254 -9.76 15.01 -25.14
CA LYS A 254 -9.25 14.35 -26.34
C LYS A 254 -9.99 14.93 -27.54
N GLY A 255 -9.25 15.58 -28.45
CA GLY A 255 -9.75 15.95 -29.76
C GLY A 255 -10.03 14.73 -30.63
#